data_0d39c6559b31efc079df24ad4b755b31
#
_entry.id   0d39c6559b31efc079df24ad4b755b31
#
_cell.length_a   1.000
_cell.length_b   1.000
_cell.length_c   1.000
_cell.angle_alpha   90.00
_cell.angle_beta   90.00
_cell.angle_gamma   90.00
#
_symmetry.space_group_name_H-M   'P 1'
#
loop_
_entity.id
_entity.type
_entity.pdbx_description
1 polymer ?
#
loop_
_entity_poly.entity_id
_entity_poly.type
_entity_poly.pdbx_seq_one_letter_code
_entity_poly.pdbx_strand_id
1 'polypeptide(L)'
;MASNAAVPPTGEPIIRLRGVTKTYGSGATQFQALKGVDLDIAAGDFVAVMGPSGSGKSTTMNILGCLDVPSAGSFLFRGHPIETLDRDQRALLRRRYLGFVFQGFNLLSRTSALENVELPLLYRGDDKKARKDAAMAALDKVGLAQWWDHTPAELSGGQQQRVAIARAIVTHPDVLLADEPTGNLDSERSVEIMELLADLNRNSGITVLMVTHEPDMAAFARTVVHFKDGLVERVDTGHLQGASV
;
A
#
# COMPACT_ATOMS: atom_id res chain seq x y z
N MET A 1 -0.78 -25.41 12.98
CA MET A 1 -0.09 -24.70 14.07
C MET A 1 0.20 -23.31 13.58
N ALA A 2 -0.56 -22.33 14.05
CA ALA A 2 -0.41 -20.93 13.66
C ALA A 2 0.90 -20.39 14.28
N SER A 3 1.91 -20.16 13.45
CA SER A 3 3.11 -19.43 13.84
C SER A 3 2.71 -17.98 14.09
N ASN A 4 2.65 -17.61 15.36
CA ASN A 4 2.52 -16.25 15.85
C ASN A 4 3.76 -15.48 15.35
N ALA A 5 3.66 -14.78 14.23
CA ALA A 5 4.74 -13.93 13.73
C ALA A 5 4.90 -12.79 14.73
N ALA A 6 5.98 -12.83 15.51
CA ALA A 6 6.32 -11.82 16.49
C ALA A 6 6.28 -10.42 15.85
N VAL A 7 5.55 -9.50 16.48
CA VAL A 7 5.66 -8.05 16.23
C VAL A 7 7.14 -7.70 16.39
N PRO A 8 7.77 -6.99 15.43
CA PRO A 8 9.17 -6.60 15.58
C PRO A 8 9.34 -5.82 16.89
N PRO A 9 10.49 -5.96 17.56
CA PRO A 9 10.73 -5.27 18.83
C PRO A 9 10.53 -3.77 18.66
N THR A 10 9.89 -3.14 19.63
CA THR A 10 9.62 -1.70 19.70
C THR A 10 10.91 -0.93 19.50
N GLY A 11 11.08 -0.33 18.30
CA GLY A 11 12.25 0.50 17.97
C GLY A 11 12.85 0.26 16.57
N GLU A 12 12.64 -0.89 15.93
CA GLU A 12 13.15 -1.09 14.57
C GLU A 12 12.06 -0.75 13.51
N PRO A 13 12.42 0.00 12.44
CA PRO A 13 11.50 0.31 11.37
C PRO A 13 11.12 -0.97 10.59
N ILE A 14 9.85 -1.07 10.19
CA ILE A 14 9.38 -2.16 9.32
C ILE A 14 10.01 -2.08 7.94
N ILE A 15 10.29 -0.85 7.48
CA ILE A 15 10.96 -0.53 6.22
C ILE A 15 12.13 0.41 6.53
N ARG A 16 13.31 0.07 6.00
CA ARG A 16 14.50 0.92 6.06
C ARG A 16 15.16 1.00 4.69
N LEU A 17 15.28 2.21 4.16
CA LEU A 17 16.06 2.52 2.97
C LEU A 17 17.32 3.29 3.33
N ARG A 18 18.46 2.95 2.71
CA ARG A 18 19.72 3.67 2.88
C ARG A 18 20.42 3.84 1.55
N GLY A 19 20.60 5.10 1.14
CA GLY A 19 21.27 5.46 -0.10
C GLY A 19 20.64 4.85 -1.34
N VAL A 20 19.32 4.57 -1.33
CA VAL A 20 18.66 3.86 -2.41
C VAL A 20 18.62 4.68 -3.67
N THR A 21 19.22 4.15 -4.74
CA THR A 21 19.18 4.73 -6.08
C THR A 21 18.38 3.84 -7.03
N LYS A 22 17.82 4.47 -8.06
CA LYS A 22 17.19 3.74 -9.17
C LYS A 22 17.47 4.43 -10.48
N THR A 23 18.04 3.67 -11.40
CA THR A 23 18.36 4.13 -12.76
C THR A 23 17.66 3.23 -13.76
N TYR A 24 16.99 3.82 -14.72
CA TYR A 24 16.35 3.14 -15.85
C TYR A 24 17.10 3.47 -17.16
N GLY A 25 16.98 2.58 -18.15
CA GLY A 25 17.61 2.74 -19.44
C GLY A 25 19.10 2.44 -19.42
N SER A 26 19.79 2.69 -20.56
CA SER A 26 21.22 2.51 -20.73
C SER A 26 21.80 3.54 -21.68
N GLY A 27 23.08 3.84 -21.54
CA GLY A 27 23.79 4.79 -22.40
C GLY A 27 23.14 6.17 -22.39
N ALA A 28 22.87 6.73 -23.57
CA ALA A 28 22.32 8.09 -23.73
C ALA A 28 20.86 8.24 -23.25
N THR A 29 20.13 7.15 -23.04
CA THR A 29 18.74 7.16 -22.54
C THR A 29 18.66 6.89 -21.03
N GLN A 30 19.78 6.88 -20.34
CA GLN A 30 19.83 6.62 -18.91
C GLN A 30 19.18 7.75 -18.12
N PHE A 31 18.23 7.38 -17.25
CA PHE A 31 17.54 8.30 -16.36
C PHE A 31 17.58 7.79 -14.91
N GLN A 32 18.08 8.61 -14.00
CA GLN A 32 18.15 8.30 -12.59
C GLN A 32 16.89 8.83 -11.88
N ALA A 33 15.98 7.92 -11.56
CA ALA A 33 14.70 8.23 -10.90
C ALA A 33 14.84 8.45 -9.39
N LEU A 34 15.76 7.72 -8.73
CA LEU A 34 16.11 7.92 -7.31
C LEU A 34 17.61 8.13 -7.18
N LYS A 35 18.00 9.11 -6.36
CA LYS A 35 19.38 9.64 -6.29
C LYS A 35 20.05 9.42 -4.93
N GLY A 36 19.56 8.49 -4.12
CA GLY A 36 20.08 8.23 -2.78
C GLY A 36 19.03 8.52 -1.71
N VAL A 37 17.96 7.72 -1.69
CA VAL A 37 16.85 7.87 -0.75
C VAL A 37 17.19 7.18 0.56
N ASP A 38 17.14 7.94 1.67
CA ASP A 38 17.13 7.46 3.03
C ASP A 38 15.74 7.64 3.62
N LEU A 39 15.14 6.56 4.14
CA LEU A 39 13.81 6.59 4.72
C LEU A 39 13.62 5.45 5.71
N ASP A 40 13.12 5.75 6.90
CA ASP A 40 12.65 4.78 7.89
C ASP A 40 11.13 4.91 8.07
N ILE A 41 10.44 3.77 8.08
CA ILE A 41 9.00 3.69 8.33
C ILE A 41 8.77 2.74 9.49
N ALA A 42 8.15 3.24 10.55
CA ALA A 42 7.81 2.44 11.71
C ALA A 42 6.61 1.50 11.42
N ALA A 43 6.57 0.35 12.09
CA ALA A 43 5.40 -0.52 12.04
C ALA A 43 4.17 0.20 12.61
N GLY A 44 3.03 0.09 11.93
CA GLY A 44 1.78 0.73 12.32
C GLY A 44 1.74 2.25 12.05
N ASP A 45 2.72 2.81 11.32
CA ASP A 45 2.65 4.21 10.91
C ASP A 45 1.71 4.41 9.71
N PHE A 46 1.16 5.62 9.58
CA PHE A 46 0.46 6.07 8.40
C PHE A 46 1.30 7.17 7.75
N VAL A 47 1.89 6.85 6.59
CA VAL A 47 2.83 7.71 5.88
C VAL A 47 2.23 8.18 4.56
N ALA A 48 2.22 9.47 4.32
CA ALA A 48 1.92 10.05 3.01
C ALA A 48 3.23 10.44 2.30
N VAL A 49 3.35 10.05 1.04
CA VAL A 49 4.48 10.40 0.15
C VAL A 49 3.99 11.43 -0.85
N MET A 50 4.50 12.64 -0.75
CA MET A 50 4.11 13.79 -1.57
C MET A 50 5.27 14.29 -2.45
N GLY A 51 4.94 15.07 -3.46
CA GLY A 51 5.90 15.75 -4.34
C GLY A 51 5.37 15.91 -5.76
N PRO A 52 6.03 16.71 -6.60
CA PRO A 52 5.61 16.94 -7.99
C PRO A 52 5.68 15.67 -8.84
N SER A 53 5.05 15.69 -10.02
CA SER A 53 5.17 14.60 -10.99
C SER A 53 6.65 14.40 -11.38
N GLY A 54 7.06 13.14 -11.51
CA GLY A 54 8.46 12.79 -11.82
C GLY A 54 9.45 12.88 -10.65
N SER A 55 9.02 13.21 -9.43
CA SER A 55 9.93 13.32 -8.28
C SER A 55 10.44 11.99 -7.71
N GLY A 56 9.97 10.83 -8.22
CA GLY A 56 10.42 9.51 -7.79
C GLY A 56 9.43 8.74 -6.91
N LYS A 57 8.25 9.29 -6.58
CA LYS A 57 7.24 8.65 -5.69
C LYS A 57 6.83 7.26 -6.16
N SER A 58 6.36 7.13 -7.40
CA SER A 58 5.92 5.83 -7.97
C SER A 58 7.07 4.84 -8.08
N THR A 59 8.29 5.32 -8.39
CA THR A 59 9.50 4.47 -8.36
C THR A 59 9.77 3.94 -6.95
N THR A 60 9.66 4.81 -5.93
CA THR A 60 9.81 4.40 -4.53
C THR A 60 8.72 3.39 -4.14
N MET A 61 7.46 3.64 -4.49
CA MET A 61 6.37 2.69 -4.23
C MET A 61 6.59 1.33 -4.90
N ASN A 62 7.10 1.29 -6.13
CA ASN A 62 7.43 0.04 -6.82
C ASN A 62 8.55 -0.73 -6.10
N ILE A 63 9.57 -0.04 -5.59
CA ILE A 63 10.65 -0.66 -4.82
C ILE A 63 10.10 -1.18 -3.48
N LEU A 64 9.37 -0.37 -2.73
CA LEU A 64 8.74 -0.76 -1.46
C LEU A 64 7.75 -1.93 -1.64
N GLY A 65 7.05 -1.93 -2.77
CA GLY A 65 6.16 -3.03 -3.18
C GLY A 65 6.89 -4.28 -3.69
N CYS A 66 8.23 -4.29 -3.70
CA CYS A 66 9.02 -5.38 -4.29
C CYS A 66 8.64 -5.70 -5.75
N LEU A 67 8.03 -4.75 -6.47
CA LEU A 67 7.72 -4.83 -7.91
C LEU A 67 8.97 -4.53 -8.74
N ASP A 68 9.87 -3.72 -8.18
CA ASP A 68 11.17 -3.38 -8.76
C ASP A 68 12.27 -3.51 -7.68
N VAL A 69 13.53 -3.42 -8.08
CA VAL A 69 14.69 -3.48 -7.18
C VAL A 69 15.51 -2.22 -7.28
N PRO A 70 16.18 -1.78 -6.19
CA PRO A 70 17.16 -0.71 -6.24
C PRO A 70 18.27 -1.00 -7.24
N SER A 71 18.84 0.05 -7.86
CA SER A 71 20.09 -0.08 -8.64
C SER A 71 21.32 -0.11 -7.72
N ALA A 72 21.25 0.59 -6.58
CA ALA A 72 22.23 0.54 -5.50
C ALA A 72 21.59 1.03 -4.19
N GLY A 73 22.32 0.93 -3.08
CA GLY A 73 21.83 1.17 -1.73
C GLY A 73 21.28 -0.08 -1.08
N SER A 74 20.66 0.05 0.09
CA SER A 74 20.06 -1.08 0.79
C SER A 74 18.58 -0.84 1.11
N PHE A 75 17.80 -1.90 1.02
CA PHE A 75 16.40 -1.95 1.39
C PHE A 75 16.14 -3.12 2.34
N LEU A 76 15.83 -2.79 3.60
CA LEU A 76 15.44 -3.79 4.59
C LEU A 76 13.91 -3.73 4.79
N PHE A 77 13.28 -4.90 4.74
CA PHE A 77 11.91 -5.12 5.15
C PHE A 77 11.90 -6.07 6.35
N ARG A 78 11.39 -5.61 7.51
CA ARG A 78 11.45 -6.35 8.77
C ARG A 78 12.88 -6.85 9.11
N GLY A 79 13.90 -6.03 8.85
CA GLY A 79 15.29 -6.37 9.06
C GLY A 79 15.93 -7.28 8.01
N HIS A 80 15.17 -7.77 7.01
CA HIS A 80 15.69 -8.64 5.96
C HIS A 80 16.04 -7.86 4.68
N PRO A 81 17.25 -8.07 4.09
CA PRO A 81 17.67 -7.37 2.88
C PRO A 81 16.89 -7.87 1.65
N ILE A 82 16.19 -6.95 0.97
CA ILE A 82 15.32 -7.26 -0.17
C ILE A 82 16.11 -7.38 -1.48
N GLU A 83 17.20 -6.64 -1.60
CA GLU A 83 18.09 -6.68 -2.77
C GLU A 83 18.73 -8.04 -3.02
N THR A 84 18.81 -8.88 -1.99
CA THR A 84 19.36 -10.25 -2.09
C THR A 84 18.34 -11.29 -2.53
N LEU A 85 17.05 -10.94 -2.53
CA LEU A 85 15.96 -11.86 -2.86
C LEU A 85 15.83 -12.02 -4.38
N ASP A 86 15.63 -13.26 -4.82
CA ASP A 86 15.25 -13.55 -6.20
C ASP A 86 13.79 -13.14 -6.50
N ARG A 87 13.38 -13.32 -7.76
CA ARG A 87 12.05 -12.90 -8.23
C ARG A 87 10.92 -13.64 -7.50
N ASP A 88 11.11 -14.93 -7.25
CA ASP A 88 10.08 -15.78 -6.62
C ASP A 88 9.97 -15.47 -5.13
N GLN A 89 11.08 -15.26 -4.45
CA GLN A 89 11.12 -14.83 -3.06
C GLN A 89 10.43 -13.47 -2.85
N ARG A 90 10.68 -12.48 -3.75
CA ARG A 90 9.96 -11.21 -3.72
C ARG A 90 8.45 -11.38 -3.98
N ALA A 91 8.06 -12.30 -4.87
CA ALA A 91 6.65 -12.60 -5.10
C ALA A 91 5.98 -13.22 -3.85
N LEU A 92 6.68 -14.10 -3.15
CA LEU A 92 6.23 -14.67 -1.87
C LEU A 92 6.08 -13.59 -0.80
N LEU A 93 7.04 -12.67 -0.69
CA LEU A 93 6.99 -11.54 0.23
C LEU A 93 5.77 -10.67 -0.04
N ARG A 94 5.55 -10.25 -1.30
CA ARG A 94 4.37 -9.46 -1.71
C ARG A 94 3.08 -10.15 -1.29
N ARG A 95 2.96 -11.44 -1.62
CA ARG A 95 1.76 -12.23 -1.35
C ARG A 95 1.43 -12.32 0.14
N ARG A 96 2.44 -12.32 1.01
CA ARG A 96 2.28 -12.55 2.43
C ARG A 96 2.15 -11.27 3.26
N TYR A 97 2.89 -10.22 2.90
CA TYR A 97 3.10 -9.07 3.76
C TYR A 97 2.62 -7.75 3.18
N LEU A 98 2.33 -7.68 1.88
CA LEU A 98 1.97 -6.43 1.22
C LEU A 98 0.57 -6.49 0.64
N GLY A 99 -0.22 -5.42 0.87
CA GLY A 99 -1.46 -5.14 0.17
C GLY A 99 -1.28 -3.97 -0.79
N PHE A 100 -2.05 -3.94 -1.88
CA PHE A 100 -1.95 -2.88 -2.89
C PHE A 100 -3.33 -2.31 -3.20
N VAL A 101 -3.42 -0.98 -3.15
CA VAL A 101 -4.57 -0.19 -3.58
C VAL A 101 -4.10 0.77 -4.66
N PHE A 102 -4.81 0.84 -5.79
CA PHE A 102 -4.44 1.65 -6.95
C PHE A 102 -5.53 2.66 -7.28
N GLN A 103 -5.17 3.77 -7.88
CA GLN A 103 -6.08 4.80 -8.38
C GLN A 103 -7.16 4.23 -9.31
N GLY A 104 -6.79 3.32 -10.22
CA GLY A 104 -7.70 2.70 -11.19
C GLY A 104 -8.48 1.50 -10.67
N PHE A 105 -8.53 1.26 -9.34
CA PHE A 105 -9.15 0.11 -8.67
C PHE A 105 -8.56 -1.25 -9.07
N ASN A 106 -8.22 -1.45 -10.35
CA ASN A 106 -7.67 -2.68 -10.93
C ASN A 106 -8.50 -3.94 -10.58
N LEU A 107 -9.83 -3.80 -10.63
CA LEU A 107 -10.75 -4.91 -10.45
C LEU A 107 -10.91 -5.69 -11.76
N LEU A 108 -11.12 -7.00 -11.65
CA LEU A 108 -11.51 -7.84 -12.77
C LEU A 108 -12.97 -7.55 -13.13
N SER A 109 -13.20 -7.00 -14.30
CA SER A 109 -14.50 -6.40 -14.71
C SER A 109 -15.64 -7.41 -14.85
N ARG A 110 -15.33 -8.70 -15.05
CA ARG A 110 -16.32 -9.76 -15.28
C ARG A 110 -16.49 -10.72 -14.09
N THR A 111 -15.97 -10.35 -12.93
CA THR A 111 -16.07 -11.12 -11.70
C THR A 111 -16.74 -10.28 -10.62
N SER A 112 -17.37 -10.95 -9.66
CA SER A 112 -18.05 -10.28 -8.55
C SER A 112 -17.06 -9.60 -7.60
N ALA A 113 -17.57 -8.76 -6.69
CA ALA A 113 -16.78 -8.17 -5.61
C ALA A 113 -16.13 -9.26 -4.76
N LEU A 114 -16.86 -10.30 -4.40
CA LEU A 114 -16.34 -11.44 -3.64
C LEU A 114 -15.17 -12.11 -4.37
N GLU A 115 -15.35 -12.45 -5.65
CA GLU A 115 -14.31 -13.10 -6.45
C GLU A 115 -13.06 -12.24 -6.61
N ASN A 116 -13.23 -10.91 -6.76
CA ASN A 116 -12.10 -9.98 -6.76
C ASN A 116 -11.33 -10.00 -5.43
N VAL A 117 -12.03 -10.05 -4.29
CA VAL A 117 -11.40 -10.10 -2.97
C VAL A 117 -10.76 -11.46 -2.69
N GLU A 118 -11.31 -12.56 -3.23
CA GLU A 118 -10.72 -13.89 -3.09
C GLU A 118 -9.37 -14.08 -3.83
N LEU A 119 -9.07 -13.27 -4.85
CA LEU A 119 -7.90 -13.46 -5.72
C LEU A 119 -6.57 -13.67 -4.97
N PRO A 120 -6.17 -12.84 -3.99
CA PRO A 120 -4.92 -13.04 -3.27
C PRO A 120 -4.87 -14.38 -2.52
N LEU A 121 -6.01 -14.82 -1.99
CA LEU A 121 -6.13 -16.09 -1.25
C LEU A 121 -6.08 -17.29 -2.21
N LEU A 122 -6.62 -17.13 -3.43
CA LEU A 122 -6.51 -18.15 -4.48
C LEU A 122 -5.03 -18.38 -4.85
N TYR A 123 -4.27 -17.31 -5.04
CA TYR A 123 -2.82 -17.41 -5.31
C TYR A 123 -2.04 -17.94 -4.11
N ARG A 124 -2.55 -17.78 -2.89
CA ARG A 124 -1.97 -18.36 -1.68
C ARG A 124 -2.23 -19.86 -1.56
N GLY A 125 -3.23 -20.39 -2.29
CA GLY A 125 -3.61 -21.80 -2.28
C GLY A 125 -4.57 -22.18 -1.16
N ASP A 126 -5.28 -21.20 -0.60
CA ASP A 126 -6.25 -21.40 0.46
C ASP A 126 -7.46 -22.23 -0.03
N ASP A 127 -8.06 -23.01 0.86
CA ASP A 127 -9.29 -23.76 0.58
C ASP A 127 -10.46 -22.85 0.17
N LYS A 128 -11.33 -23.34 -0.72
CA LYS A 128 -12.45 -22.56 -1.29
C LYS A 128 -13.38 -21.99 -0.22
N LYS A 129 -13.71 -22.77 0.81
CA LYS A 129 -14.59 -22.29 1.89
C LYS A 129 -13.88 -21.22 2.71
N ALA A 130 -12.63 -21.46 3.11
CA ALA A 130 -11.83 -20.50 3.87
C ALA A 130 -11.65 -19.16 3.10
N ARG A 131 -11.42 -19.22 1.78
CA ARG A 131 -11.34 -18.03 0.93
C ARG A 131 -12.62 -17.20 0.95
N LYS A 132 -13.77 -17.88 0.74
CA LYS A 132 -15.06 -17.23 0.73
C LYS A 132 -15.36 -16.56 2.07
N ASP A 133 -15.14 -17.27 3.17
CA ASP A 133 -15.40 -16.75 4.51
C ASP A 133 -14.50 -15.54 4.81
N ALA A 134 -13.22 -15.59 4.47
CA ALA A 134 -12.27 -14.48 4.63
C ALA A 134 -12.60 -13.28 3.73
N ALA A 135 -13.00 -13.52 2.48
CA ALA A 135 -13.39 -12.47 1.55
C ALA A 135 -14.68 -11.77 1.98
N MET A 136 -15.68 -12.52 2.48
CA MET A 136 -16.90 -11.93 3.06
C MET A 136 -16.59 -11.07 4.28
N ALA A 137 -15.71 -11.54 5.18
CA ALA A 137 -15.28 -10.76 6.33
C ALA A 137 -14.53 -9.48 5.93
N ALA A 138 -13.72 -9.54 4.84
CA ALA A 138 -13.03 -8.36 4.33
C ALA A 138 -14.02 -7.35 3.69
N LEU A 139 -15.04 -7.83 2.96
CA LEU A 139 -16.11 -6.99 2.41
C LEU A 139 -16.94 -6.35 3.53
N ASP A 140 -17.22 -7.06 4.59
CA ASP A 140 -17.92 -6.52 5.76
C ASP A 140 -17.14 -5.38 6.42
N LYS A 141 -15.82 -5.53 6.60
CA LYS A 141 -14.93 -4.49 7.15
C LYS A 141 -14.96 -3.17 6.36
N VAL A 142 -15.24 -3.23 5.07
CA VAL A 142 -15.34 -2.04 4.21
C VAL A 142 -16.78 -1.61 3.95
N GLY A 143 -17.76 -2.23 4.64
CA GLY A 143 -19.19 -1.90 4.54
C GLY A 143 -19.87 -2.38 3.25
N LEU A 144 -19.35 -3.43 2.60
CA LEU A 144 -19.86 -3.95 1.34
C LEU A 144 -20.35 -5.40 1.40
N ALA A 145 -20.68 -5.93 2.57
CA ALA A 145 -21.14 -7.31 2.71
C ALA A 145 -22.37 -7.64 1.84
N GLN A 146 -23.30 -6.69 1.67
CA GLN A 146 -24.50 -6.86 0.85
C GLN A 146 -24.27 -6.75 -0.66
N TRP A 147 -23.08 -6.30 -1.10
CA TRP A 147 -22.71 -6.08 -2.51
C TRP A 147 -21.75 -7.16 -3.04
N TRP A 148 -21.64 -8.27 -2.32
CA TRP A 148 -20.64 -9.31 -2.57
C TRP A 148 -20.73 -9.96 -3.97
N ASP A 149 -21.94 -10.05 -4.56
CA ASP A 149 -22.23 -10.65 -5.85
C ASP A 149 -22.26 -9.66 -7.03
N HIS A 150 -22.13 -8.35 -6.77
CA HIS A 150 -22.12 -7.32 -7.79
C HIS A 150 -20.79 -7.29 -8.54
N THR A 151 -20.85 -7.07 -9.86
CA THR A 151 -19.68 -6.82 -10.71
C THR A 151 -19.23 -5.36 -10.59
N PRO A 152 -17.98 -5.01 -10.95
CA PRO A 152 -17.51 -3.62 -10.92
C PRO A 152 -18.39 -2.64 -11.69
N ALA A 153 -19.03 -3.06 -12.81
CA ALA A 153 -19.92 -2.21 -13.59
C ALA A 153 -21.22 -1.82 -12.85
N GLU A 154 -21.59 -2.57 -11.82
CA GLU A 154 -22.78 -2.34 -11.00
C GLU A 154 -22.47 -1.55 -9.72
N LEU A 155 -21.20 -1.23 -9.49
CA LEU A 155 -20.71 -0.53 -8.30
C LEU A 155 -20.31 0.91 -8.62
N SER A 156 -20.59 1.84 -7.70
CA SER A 156 -20.06 3.21 -7.77
C SER A 156 -18.54 3.21 -7.64
N GLY A 157 -17.85 4.31 -8.03
CA GLY A 157 -16.41 4.44 -7.90
C GLY A 157 -15.91 4.25 -6.46
N GLY A 158 -16.58 4.82 -5.48
CA GLY A 158 -16.26 4.63 -4.07
C GLY A 158 -16.45 3.18 -3.60
N GLN A 159 -17.50 2.49 -4.09
CA GLN A 159 -17.70 1.06 -3.81
C GLN A 159 -16.61 0.21 -4.47
N GLN A 160 -16.23 0.50 -5.71
CA GLN A 160 -15.13 -0.19 -6.38
C GLN A 160 -13.81 -0.03 -5.61
N GLN A 161 -13.53 1.18 -5.10
CA GLN A 161 -12.34 1.42 -4.27
C GLN A 161 -12.40 0.65 -2.95
N ARG A 162 -13.55 0.59 -2.30
CA ARG A 162 -13.74 -0.25 -1.10
C ARG A 162 -13.51 -1.74 -1.39
N VAL A 163 -13.95 -2.27 -2.54
CA VAL A 163 -13.63 -3.65 -2.98
C VAL A 163 -12.12 -3.82 -3.18
N ALA A 164 -11.45 -2.85 -3.81
CA ALA A 164 -10.00 -2.88 -3.99
C ALA A 164 -9.24 -2.88 -2.63
N ILE A 165 -9.73 -2.10 -1.65
CA ILE A 165 -9.20 -2.09 -0.28
C ILE A 165 -9.45 -3.45 0.40
N ALA A 166 -10.68 -4.00 0.32
CA ALA A 166 -11.00 -5.32 0.87
C ALA A 166 -10.07 -6.41 0.30
N ARG A 167 -9.83 -6.40 -1.01
CA ARG A 167 -8.87 -7.28 -1.68
C ARG A 167 -7.45 -7.10 -1.14
N ALA A 168 -7.03 -5.87 -0.88
CA ALA A 168 -5.69 -5.57 -0.38
C ALA A 168 -5.47 -6.07 1.06
N ILE A 169 -6.51 -6.04 1.91
CA ILE A 169 -6.40 -6.40 3.33
C ILE A 169 -6.78 -7.86 3.65
N VAL A 170 -7.35 -8.60 2.70
CA VAL A 170 -7.87 -9.98 2.92
C VAL A 170 -6.78 -10.96 3.35
N THR A 171 -5.52 -10.71 2.98
CA THR A 171 -4.36 -11.52 3.38
C THR A 171 -3.79 -11.14 4.75
N HIS A 172 -4.35 -10.14 5.42
CA HIS A 172 -3.81 -9.52 6.64
C HIS A 172 -2.35 -9.05 6.47
N PRO A 173 -2.09 -8.13 5.52
CA PRO A 173 -0.74 -7.65 5.25
C PRO A 173 -0.20 -6.80 6.40
N ASP A 174 1.14 -6.76 6.53
CA ASP A 174 1.81 -5.85 7.46
C ASP A 174 1.83 -4.41 6.94
N VAL A 175 1.88 -4.25 5.61
CA VAL A 175 1.97 -2.96 4.92
C VAL A 175 0.94 -2.88 3.80
N LEU A 176 0.19 -1.80 3.77
CA LEU A 176 -0.72 -1.41 2.69
C LEU A 176 -0.09 -0.28 1.88
N LEU A 177 0.13 -0.52 0.60
CA LEU A 177 0.65 0.45 -0.35
C LEU A 177 -0.53 1.01 -1.16
N ALA A 178 -0.80 2.30 -1.05
CA ALA A 178 -1.90 2.98 -1.71
C ALA A 178 -1.38 4.05 -2.68
N ASP A 179 -1.54 3.83 -3.97
CA ASP A 179 -1.11 4.77 -5.01
C ASP A 179 -2.31 5.59 -5.49
N GLU A 180 -2.36 6.86 -5.07
CA GLU A 180 -3.44 7.81 -5.32
C GLU A 180 -4.86 7.21 -5.07
N PRO A 181 -5.15 6.71 -3.87
CA PRO A 181 -6.36 5.89 -3.62
C PRO A 181 -7.67 6.67 -3.79
N THR A 182 -7.62 7.98 -3.88
CA THR A 182 -8.76 8.89 -4.02
C THR A 182 -8.83 9.58 -5.38
N GLY A 183 -7.83 9.44 -6.24
CA GLY A 183 -7.66 10.24 -7.45
C GLY A 183 -8.74 10.09 -8.54
N ASN A 184 -9.65 9.11 -8.42
CA ASN A 184 -10.79 8.91 -9.31
C ASN A 184 -12.15 9.12 -8.61
N LEU A 185 -12.15 9.76 -7.43
CA LEU A 185 -13.34 9.96 -6.60
C LEU A 185 -13.66 11.43 -6.44
N ASP A 186 -14.91 11.75 -6.15
CA ASP A 186 -15.30 13.06 -5.68
C ASP A 186 -14.82 13.32 -4.24
N SER A 187 -14.89 14.56 -3.78
CA SER A 187 -14.33 15.00 -2.50
C SER A 187 -14.96 14.27 -1.31
N GLU A 188 -16.28 14.04 -1.32
CA GLU A 188 -16.98 13.37 -0.22
C GLU A 188 -16.52 11.91 -0.09
N ARG A 189 -16.49 11.18 -1.21
CA ARG A 189 -16.02 9.79 -1.25
C ARG A 189 -14.54 9.66 -0.97
N SER A 190 -13.74 10.67 -1.34
CA SER A 190 -12.31 10.72 -1.01
C SER A 190 -12.09 10.74 0.50
N VAL A 191 -12.84 11.57 1.23
CA VAL A 191 -12.80 11.62 2.70
C VAL A 191 -13.20 10.27 3.30
N GLU A 192 -14.31 9.66 2.84
CA GLU A 192 -14.74 8.34 3.33
C GLU A 192 -13.67 7.25 3.14
N ILE A 193 -12.97 7.24 2.00
CA ILE A 193 -11.88 6.28 1.75
C ILE A 193 -10.69 6.54 2.66
N MET A 194 -10.35 7.82 2.91
CA MET A 194 -9.26 8.15 3.81
C MET A 194 -9.58 7.80 5.28
N GLU A 195 -10.82 8.03 5.72
CA GLU A 195 -11.29 7.58 7.03
C GLU A 195 -11.20 6.06 7.17
N LEU A 196 -11.64 5.31 6.15
CA LEU A 196 -11.51 3.86 6.13
C LEU A 196 -10.06 3.40 6.26
N LEU A 197 -9.12 4.01 5.50
CA LEU A 197 -7.69 3.69 5.59
C LEU A 197 -7.11 4.03 6.97
N ALA A 198 -7.52 5.17 7.54
CA ALA A 198 -7.10 5.58 8.89
C ALA A 198 -7.66 4.63 9.97
N ASP A 199 -8.89 4.15 9.82
CA ASP A 199 -9.48 3.16 10.72
C ASP A 199 -8.78 1.80 10.63
N LEU A 200 -8.46 1.34 9.43
CA LEU A 200 -7.67 0.13 9.22
C LEU A 200 -6.28 0.23 9.87
N ASN A 201 -5.62 1.39 9.72
CA ASN A 201 -4.34 1.64 10.37
C ASN A 201 -4.48 1.58 11.91
N ARG A 202 -5.42 2.33 12.49
CA ARG A 202 -5.62 2.43 13.95
C ARG A 202 -6.05 1.10 14.57
N ASN A 203 -7.06 0.43 13.98
CA ASN A 203 -7.74 -0.71 14.58
C ASN A 203 -7.07 -2.05 14.26
N SER A 204 -6.37 -2.16 13.11
CA SER A 204 -5.71 -3.40 12.68
C SER A 204 -4.18 -3.33 12.79
N GLY A 205 -3.60 -2.16 13.10
CA GLY A 205 -2.15 -1.97 13.21
C GLY A 205 -1.39 -2.09 11.88
N ILE A 206 -2.10 -2.08 10.75
CA ILE A 206 -1.49 -2.14 9.42
C ILE A 206 -0.71 -0.84 9.17
N THR A 207 0.55 -0.96 8.73
CA THR A 207 1.31 0.21 8.25
C THR A 207 0.75 0.66 6.91
N VAL A 208 0.41 1.94 6.75
CA VAL A 208 -0.13 2.48 5.50
C VAL A 208 0.88 3.43 4.88
N LEU A 209 1.26 3.17 3.63
CA LEU A 209 2.00 4.10 2.79
C LEU A 209 1.12 4.55 1.64
N MET A 210 0.86 5.83 1.57
CA MET A 210 0.02 6.42 0.54
C MET A 210 0.83 7.40 -0.31
N VAL A 211 0.75 7.29 -1.63
CA VAL A 211 1.17 8.37 -2.54
C VAL A 211 -0.04 9.26 -2.80
N THR A 212 0.12 10.55 -2.65
CA THR A 212 -0.89 11.54 -3.03
C THR A 212 -0.22 12.86 -3.42
N HIS A 213 -0.87 13.62 -4.27
CA HIS A 213 -0.51 15.01 -4.55
C HIS A 213 -1.47 16.00 -3.87
N GLU A 214 -2.49 15.51 -3.15
CA GLU A 214 -3.51 16.30 -2.48
C GLU A 214 -3.14 16.52 -1.01
N PRO A 215 -2.90 17.79 -0.57
CA PRO A 215 -2.55 18.08 0.82
C PRO A 215 -3.62 17.65 1.84
N ASP A 216 -4.90 17.78 1.48
CA ASP A 216 -6.02 17.41 2.35
C ASP A 216 -6.03 15.90 2.63
N MET A 217 -5.68 15.08 1.64
CA MET A 217 -5.53 13.62 1.81
C MET A 217 -4.28 13.28 2.61
N ALA A 218 -3.19 14.01 2.40
CA ALA A 218 -1.97 13.82 3.18
C ALA A 218 -2.14 14.15 4.68
N ALA A 219 -3.09 15.04 5.02
CA ALA A 219 -3.39 15.40 6.41
C ALA A 219 -3.93 14.24 7.27
N PHE A 220 -4.40 13.15 6.66
CA PHE A 220 -4.78 11.92 7.38
C PHE A 220 -3.57 11.11 7.86
N ALA A 221 -2.39 11.35 7.30
CA ALA A 221 -1.18 10.65 7.66
C ALA A 221 -0.49 11.28 8.89
N ARG A 222 0.15 10.44 9.71
CA ARG A 222 0.97 10.90 10.84
C ARG A 222 2.31 11.46 10.38
N THR A 223 2.84 10.91 9.30
CA THR A 223 4.13 11.27 8.71
C THR A 223 3.94 11.65 7.26
N VAL A 224 4.46 12.80 6.85
CA VAL A 224 4.46 13.24 5.45
C VAL A 224 5.88 13.33 4.93
N VAL A 225 6.20 12.53 3.90
CA VAL A 225 7.50 12.49 3.24
C VAL A 225 7.42 13.26 1.93
N HIS A 226 8.20 14.33 1.80
CA HIS A 226 8.24 15.16 0.61
C HIS A 226 9.37 14.74 -0.32
N PHE A 227 9.01 14.33 -1.53
CA PHE A 227 9.93 13.99 -2.60
C PHE A 227 10.16 15.13 -3.57
N LYS A 228 11.41 15.36 -3.95
CA LYS A 228 11.81 16.29 -5.00
C LYS A 228 13.03 15.76 -5.74
N ASP A 229 12.96 15.76 -7.07
CA ASP A 229 14.08 15.41 -7.96
C ASP A 229 14.79 14.08 -7.64
N GLY A 230 14.05 13.08 -7.19
CA GLY A 230 14.57 11.74 -6.85
C GLY A 230 15.17 11.62 -5.45
N LEU A 231 14.94 12.59 -4.58
CA LEU A 231 15.40 12.63 -3.18
C LEU A 231 14.24 12.87 -2.22
N VAL A 232 14.42 12.48 -0.96
CA VAL A 232 13.60 12.95 0.17
C VAL A 232 14.09 14.35 0.53
N GLU A 233 13.25 15.38 0.32
CA GLU A 233 13.57 16.77 0.65
C GLU A 233 13.36 17.06 2.14
N ARG A 234 12.26 16.53 2.71
CA ARG A 234 11.94 16.65 4.14
C ARG A 234 10.95 15.59 4.58
N VAL A 235 10.88 15.38 5.89
CA VAL A 235 9.91 14.52 6.55
C VAL A 235 9.24 15.33 7.66
N ASP A 236 7.92 15.50 7.56
CA ASP A 236 7.10 16.17 8.56
C ASP A 236 6.40 15.11 9.41
N THR A 237 6.55 15.17 10.73
CA THR A 237 5.91 14.24 11.68
C THR A 237 4.97 14.99 12.61
N GLY A 238 3.83 14.36 12.99
CA GLY A 238 2.93 14.94 14.00
C GLY A 238 1.60 15.52 13.48
N HIS A 239 1.25 15.32 12.22
CA HIS A 239 -0.03 15.75 11.66
C HIS A 239 -1.12 14.66 11.81
N LEU A 240 -1.61 14.45 13.03
CA LEU A 240 -2.99 14.00 13.20
C LEU A 240 -3.79 15.26 13.56
N GLN A 241 -4.34 15.95 12.59
CA GLN A 241 -5.49 16.79 12.89
C GLN A 241 -6.60 15.84 13.33
N GLY A 242 -6.85 15.85 14.64
CA GLY A 242 -7.94 15.11 15.20
C GLY A 242 -9.22 15.49 14.46
N ALA A 243 -9.99 14.48 14.08
CA ALA A 243 -11.39 14.64 13.81
C ALA A 243 -12.02 15.29 15.06
N SER A 244 -12.19 16.60 15.02
CA SER A 244 -13.02 17.31 15.97
C SER A 244 -14.39 17.41 15.36
N VAL A 245 -15.29 16.60 15.97
CA VAL A 245 -16.76 16.66 16.02
C VAL A 245 -17.49 16.34 14.74
#